data_82ff13bcff8f407d1a8cf754cfd49161
#
_entry.id   82ff13bcff8f407d1a8cf754cfd49161
#
_cell.length_a   1.000
_cell.length_b   1.000
_cell.length_c   1.000
_cell.angle_alpha   90.00
_cell.angle_beta   90.00
_cell.angle_gamma   90.00
#
_symmetry.space_group_name_H-M   'P 1'
#
loop_
_entity.id
_entity.type
_entity.pdbx_description
1 polymer ?
#
loop_
_entity_poly.entity_id
_entity_poly.type
_entity_poly.pdbx_seq_one_letter_code
_entity_poly.pdbx_strand_id
1 'polypeptide(L)'
;RRGKSRQLNTLRGQILDRHGNVLATDSPQFQIAIDYRLTRFWDDRIVEAMRLLARDKTANPSLYDLEEEIETKRSDLRRIIHDCSAFGASATDIESRIRELNDTRWDFRTFIAWYRSGPDPNLIARYQGRVNSIPLSEAQADFERRFPDRTERLKRIVRVDDLAGLYG
;
A
#
# COMPACT_ATOMS: atom_id res chain seq x y z
N ARG A 1 19.63 18.97 32.60
CA ARG A 1 18.77 17.80 32.25
C ARG A 1 17.39 18.35 31.91
N ARG A 2 17.02 18.38 30.61
CA ARG A 2 15.65 18.72 30.20
C ARG A 2 14.77 17.49 30.44
N GLY A 3 13.82 17.58 31.39
CA GLY A 3 12.82 16.56 31.58
C GLY A 3 11.92 16.44 30.35
N LYS A 4 11.81 15.23 29.78
CA LYS A 4 10.80 14.94 28.74
C LYS A 4 9.45 14.87 29.46
N SER A 5 8.58 15.85 29.25
CA SER A 5 7.19 15.74 29.68
C SER A 5 6.51 14.70 28.80
N ARG A 6 5.99 13.64 29.38
CA ARG A 6 5.18 12.63 28.71
C ARG A 6 3.73 13.00 28.93
N GLN A 7 3.05 13.39 27.87
CA GLN A 7 1.61 13.62 27.92
C GLN A 7 0.92 12.26 28.07
N LEU A 8 0.34 12.02 29.25
CA LEU A 8 -0.48 10.84 29.47
C LEU A 8 -1.87 11.14 28.92
N ASN A 9 -2.32 10.40 27.91
CA ASN A 9 -3.71 10.42 27.47
C ASN A 9 -4.55 9.73 28.55
N THR A 10 -5.09 10.50 29.48
CA THR A 10 -6.06 10.02 30.46
C THR A 10 -7.47 10.19 29.89
N LEU A 11 -8.27 9.13 29.93
CA LEU A 11 -9.70 9.23 29.70
C LEU A 11 -10.27 10.15 30.79
N ARG A 12 -10.91 11.24 30.37
CA ARG A 12 -11.62 12.13 31.30
C ARG A 12 -12.94 11.48 31.68
N GLY A 13 -13.38 11.73 32.92
CA GLY A 13 -14.68 11.27 33.37
C GLY A 13 -15.82 12.07 32.72
N GLN A 14 -17.05 11.63 32.97
CA GLN A 14 -18.24 12.34 32.54
C GLN A 14 -18.39 13.66 33.31
N ILE A 15 -18.82 14.69 32.62
CA ILE A 15 -19.26 15.95 33.25
C ILE A 15 -20.80 15.85 33.46
N LEU A 16 -21.23 15.95 34.70
CA LEU A 16 -22.62 15.85 35.05
C LEU A 16 -23.16 17.23 35.48
N ASP A 17 -24.44 17.46 35.28
CA ASP A 17 -25.14 18.61 35.86
C ASP A 17 -25.45 18.37 37.35
N ARG A 18 -26.02 19.37 38.01
CA ARG A 18 -26.42 19.28 39.42
C ARG A 18 -27.51 18.22 39.71
N HIS A 19 -28.15 17.68 38.68
CA HIS A 19 -29.17 16.65 38.78
C HIS A 19 -28.64 15.24 38.37
N GLY A 20 -27.32 15.14 38.03
CA GLY A 20 -26.70 13.89 37.63
C GLY A 20 -26.85 13.56 36.14
N ASN A 21 -27.40 14.47 35.32
CA ASN A 21 -27.48 14.24 33.88
C ASN A 21 -26.11 14.47 33.21
N VAL A 22 -25.74 13.61 32.28
CA VAL A 22 -24.49 13.70 31.53
C VAL A 22 -24.55 14.90 30.60
N LEU A 23 -23.69 15.90 30.83
CA LEU A 23 -23.49 17.06 29.95
C LEU A 23 -22.45 16.84 28.89
N ALA A 24 -21.40 16.10 29.23
CA ALA A 24 -20.32 15.72 28.29
C ALA A 24 -19.66 14.44 28.76
N THR A 25 -19.20 13.66 27.82
CA THR A 25 -18.39 12.46 28.07
C THR A 25 -17.29 12.36 27.01
N ASP A 26 -16.10 11.92 27.41
CA ASP A 26 -15.06 11.61 26.45
C ASP A 26 -15.44 10.32 25.72
N SER A 27 -15.48 10.40 24.40
CA SER A 27 -15.60 9.23 23.52
C SER A 27 -14.20 8.91 23.00
N PRO A 28 -13.54 7.84 23.47
CA PRO A 28 -12.25 7.47 22.93
C PRO A 28 -12.40 7.09 21.47
N GLN A 29 -11.67 7.79 20.60
CA GLN A 29 -11.55 7.40 19.19
C GLN A 29 -10.24 6.66 19.00
N PHE A 30 -10.32 5.45 18.50
CA PHE A 30 -9.16 4.66 18.12
C PHE A 30 -8.88 4.86 16.64
N GLN A 31 -7.65 5.18 16.30
CA GLN A 31 -7.18 5.22 14.92
C GLN A 31 -6.28 4.01 14.67
N ILE A 32 -6.63 3.24 13.65
CA ILE A 32 -5.82 2.11 13.21
C ILE A 32 -4.99 2.57 12.02
N ALA A 33 -3.67 2.38 12.09
CA ALA A 33 -2.77 2.63 10.98
C ALA A 33 -2.07 1.31 10.61
N ILE A 34 -2.24 0.89 9.36
CA ILE A 34 -1.56 -0.29 8.80
C ILE A 34 -0.49 0.21 7.83
N ASP A 35 0.76 -0.27 8.00
CA ASP A 35 1.86 0.09 7.11
C ASP A 35 1.57 -0.44 5.70
N TYR A 36 1.68 0.43 4.69
CA TYR A 36 1.53 0.05 3.28
C TYR A 36 2.48 -1.09 2.89
N ARG A 37 3.68 -1.16 3.47
CA ARG A 37 4.63 -2.25 3.21
C ARG A 37 4.05 -3.62 3.53
N LEU A 38 3.11 -3.70 4.49
CA LEU A 38 2.41 -4.93 4.80
C LEU A 38 1.25 -5.18 3.84
N THR A 39 0.47 -4.16 3.50
CA THR A 39 -0.73 -4.28 2.65
C THR A 39 -0.43 -4.75 1.23
N ARG A 40 0.77 -4.47 0.71
CA ARG A 40 1.20 -4.89 -0.63
C ARG A 40 1.23 -6.41 -0.82
N PHE A 41 1.39 -7.20 0.26
CA PHE A 41 1.34 -8.67 0.19
C PHE A 41 -0.06 -9.21 -0.10
N TRP A 42 -1.09 -8.38 -0.01
CA TRP A 42 -2.45 -8.69 -0.45
C TRP A 42 -2.74 -8.28 -1.90
N ASP A 43 -1.81 -7.68 -2.59
CA ASP A 43 -1.90 -7.40 -4.02
C ASP A 43 -1.23 -8.54 -4.79
N ASP A 44 -2.04 -9.40 -5.41
CA ASP A 44 -1.53 -10.55 -6.17
C ASP A 44 -0.65 -10.13 -7.36
N ARG A 45 -0.85 -8.93 -7.93
CA ARG A 45 -0.01 -8.36 -9.01
C ARG A 45 1.40 -8.10 -8.50
N ILE A 46 1.52 -7.55 -7.29
CA ILE A 46 2.82 -7.29 -6.65
C ILE A 46 3.50 -8.61 -6.29
N VAL A 47 2.75 -9.55 -5.70
CA VAL A 47 3.27 -10.87 -5.33
C VAL A 47 3.74 -11.64 -6.56
N GLU A 48 2.96 -11.63 -7.66
CA GLU A 48 3.38 -12.24 -8.93
C GLU A 48 4.68 -11.62 -9.46
N ALA A 49 4.78 -10.29 -9.45
CA ALA A 49 5.99 -9.60 -9.89
C ALA A 49 7.20 -9.91 -8.99
N MET A 50 7.01 -10.02 -7.68
CA MET A 50 8.07 -10.44 -6.75
C MET A 50 8.57 -11.85 -7.08
N ARG A 51 7.66 -12.80 -7.34
CA ARG A 51 8.01 -14.16 -7.77
C ARG A 51 8.80 -14.18 -9.07
N LEU A 52 8.42 -13.36 -10.04
CA LEU A 52 9.13 -13.23 -11.31
C LEU A 52 10.54 -12.66 -11.13
N LEU A 53 10.68 -11.65 -10.27
CA LEU A 53 11.99 -11.07 -9.94
C LEU A 53 12.88 -12.06 -9.17
N ALA A 54 12.34 -12.84 -8.25
CA ALA A 54 13.08 -13.82 -7.48
C ALA A 54 13.57 -15.01 -8.34
N ARG A 55 12.88 -15.31 -9.44
CA ARG A 55 13.33 -16.32 -10.43
C ARG A 55 14.49 -15.82 -11.30
N ASP A 56 14.65 -14.52 -11.41
CA ASP A 56 15.76 -13.94 -12.15
C ASP A 56 17.04 -14.10 -11.30
N LYS A 57 18.05 -14.82 -11.85
CA LYS A 57 19.28 -15.18 -11.11
C LYS A 57 20.10 -13.98 -10.60
N THR A 58 19.71 -12.78 -11.00
CA THR A 58 20.32 -11.53 -10.54
C THR A 58 19.67 -10.97 -9.27
N ALA A 59 18.51 -11.48 -8.88
CA ALA A 59 17.81 -11.07 -7.65
C ALA A 59 18.04 -12.12 -6.56
N ASN A 60 18.72 -11.72 -5.48
CA ASN A 60 18.86 -12.53 -4.28
C ASN A 60 17.71 -12.19 -3.32
N PRO A 61 16.73 -12.99 -3.14
CA PRO A 61 16.59 -14.13 -2.24
C PRO A 61 16.17 -15.42 -2.95
N SER A 62 16.28 -16.53 -2.26
CA SER A 62 15.76 -17.79 -2.79
C SER A 62 14.23 -17.70 -2.92
N LEU A 63 13.66 -18.36 -3.93
CA LEU A 63 12.21 -18.38 -4.12
C LEU A 63 11.49 -18.99 -2.90
N TYR A 64 12.15 -19.90 -2.20
CA TYR A 64 11.61 -20.53 -0.98
C TYR A 64 11.46 -19.50 0.15
N ASP A 65 12.49 -18.69 0.42
CA ASP A 65 12.45 -17.68 1.45
C ASP A 65 11.38 -16.62 1.16
N LEU A 66 11.18 -16.29 -0.13
CA LEU A 66 10.14 -15.37 -0.56
C LEU A 66 8.72 -15.89 -0.30
N GLU A 67 8.44 -17.17 -0.57
CA GLU A 67 7.11 -17.75 -0.32
C GLU A 67 6.78 -17.82 1.18
N GLU A 68 7.77 -18.19 2.00
CA GLU A 68 7.61 -18.18 3.46
C GLU A 68 7.34 -16.76 3.98
N GLU A 69 8.06 -15.77 3.48
CA GLU A 69 7.87 -14.38 3.86
C GLU A 69 6.48 -13.85 3.42
N ILE A 70 6.05 -14.17 2.19
CA ILE A 70 4.72 -13.79 1.70
C ILE A 70 3.63 -14.35 2.61
N GLU A 71 3.70 -15.64 2.98
CA GLU A 71 2.67 -16.25 3.82
C GLU A 71 2.71 -15.69 5.24
N THR A 72 3.89 -15.45 5.79
CA THR A 72 4.06 -14.79 7.10
C THR A 72 3.40 -13.42 7.12
N LYS A 73 3.68 -12.55 6.12
CA LYS A 73 3.09 -11.20 6.05
C LYS A 73 1.58 -11.24 5.82
N ARG A 74 1.10 -12.19 5.02
CA ARG A 74 -0.35 -12.39 4.83
C ARG A 74 -1.03 -12.83 6.13
N SER A 75 -0.41 -13.73 6.88
CA SER A 75 -0.89 -14.18 8.18
C SER A 75 -0.92 -13.03 9.20
N ASP A 76 0.15 -12.25 9.28
CA ASP A 76 0.21 -11.07 10.13
C ASP A 76 -0.90 -10.06 9.81
N LEU A 77 -1.16 -9.81 8.53
CA LEU A 77 -2.20 -8.89 8.11
C LEU A 77 -3.60 -9.40 8.48
N ARG A 78 -3.87 -10.72 8.28
CA ARG A 78 -5.14 -11.33 8.71
C ARG A 78 -5.34 -11.19 10.22
N ARG A 79 -4.28 -11.41 11.01
CA ARG A 79 -4.31 -11.26 12.47
C ARG A 79 -4.61 -9.81 12.86
N ILE A 80 -3.93 -8.83 12.26
CA ILE A 80 -4.18 -7.40 12.52
C ILE A 80 -5.63 -7.05 12.22
N ILE A 81 -6.20 -7.50 11.09
CA ILE A 81 -7.58 -7.22 10.73
C ILE A 81 -8.54 -7.87 11.73
N HIS A 82 -8.27 -9.11 12.13
CA HIS A 82 -9.05 -9.79 13.17
C HIS A 82 -9.02 -9.02 14.50
N ASP A 83 -7.83 -8.61 14.93
CA ASP A 83 -7.67 -7.86 16.19
C ASP A 83 -8.38 -6.50 16.13
N CYS A 84 -8.34 -5.82 14.95
CA CYS A 84 -9.08 -4.57 14.74
C CYS A 84 -10.59 -4.75 14.87
N SER A 85 -11.13 -5.91 14.52
CA SER A 85 -12.57 -6.17 14.64
C SER A 85 -13.02 -6.25 16.10
N ALA A 86 -12.13 -6.63 17.03
CA ALA A 86 -12.39 -6.60 18.46
C ALA A 86 -12.59 -5.17 19.00
N PHE A 87 -12.08 -4.16 18.28
CA PHE A 87 -12.27 -2.74 18.58
C PHE A 87 -13.44 -2.11 17.81
N GLY A 88 -14.29 -2.92 17.17
CA GLY A 88 -15.49 -2.49 16.46
C GLY A 88 -15.26 -2.05 15.01
N ALA A 89 -14.07 -2.25 14.44
CA ALA A 89 -13.82 -1.99 13.04
C ALA A 89 -14.33 -3.16 12.18
N SER A 90 -15.02 -2.86 11.07
CA SER A 90 -15.46 -3.90 10.12
C SER A 90 -14.25 -4.48 9.36
N ALA A 91 -14.05 -5.79 9.44
CA ALA A 91 -13.00 -6.48 8.68
C ALA A 91 -13.16 -6.24 7.17
N THR A 92 -14.39 -6.30 6.66
CA THR A 92 -14.72 -6.04 5.25
C THR A 92 -14.36 -4.63 4.82
N ASP A 93 -14.57 -3.63 5.67
CA ASP A 93 -14.24 -2.24 5.36
C ASP A 93 -12.71 -2.05 5.32
N ILE A 94 -11.99 -2.66 6.26
CA ILE A 94 -10.51 -2.64 6.27
C ILE A 94 -9.97 -3.29 5.01
N GLU A 95 -10.46 -4.47 4.63
CA GLU A 95 -10.05 -5.17 3.42
C GLU A 95 -10.36 -4.39 2.15
N SER A 96 -11.54 -3.76 2.08
CA SER A 96 -11.92 -2.89 0.97
C SER A 96 -10.96 -1.70 0.85
N ARG A 97 -10.63 -1.10 1.97
CA ARG A 97 -9.71 0.04 2.02
C ARG A 97 -8.28 -0.34 1.62
N ILE A 98 -7.82 -1.51 2.03
CA ILE A 98 -6.51 -2.05 1.59
C ILE A 98 -6.50 -2.27 0.08
N ARG A 99 -7.56 -2.83 -0.51
CA ARG A 99 -7.66 -3.03 -1.95
C ARG A 99 -7.63 -1.70 -2.70
N GLU A 100 -8.44 -0.73 -2.29
CA GLU A 100 -8.46 0.61 -2.88
C GLU A 100 -7.07 1.28 -2.82
N LEU A 101 -6.37 1.16 -1.69
CA LEU A 101 -5.02 1.67 -1.53
C LEU A 101 -4.05 0.97 -2.50
N ASN A 102 -4.12 -0.36 -2.59
CA ASN A 102 -3.27 -1.14 -3.48
C ASN A 102 -3.53 -0.79 -4.95
N ASP A 103 -4.79 -0.60 -5.36
CA ASP A 103 -5.15 -0.18 -6.72
C ASP A 103 -4.57 1.22 -7.03
N THR A 104 -4.78 2.18 -6.15
CA THR A 104 -4.21 3.53 -6.30
C THR A 104 -2.68 3.50 -6.42
N ARG A 105 -2.03 2.66 -5.62
CA ARG A 105 -0.57 2.51 -5.65
C ARG A 105 -0.09 1.79 -6.89
N TRP A 106 -0.84 0.80 -7.36
CA TRP A 106 -0.55 0.10 -8.61
C TRP A 106 -0.61 1.05 -9.81
N ASP A 107 -1.66 1.84 -9.88
CA ASP A 107 -1.85 2.86 -10.92
C ASP A 107 -0.70 3.85 -10.96
N PHE A 108 -0.31 4.37 -9.80
CA PHE A 108 0.84 5.26 -9.67
C PHE A 108 2.15 4.59 -10.12
N ARG A 109 2.41 3.35 -9.71
CA ARG A 109 3.59 2.58 -10.12
C ARG A 109 3.62 2.34 -11.63
N THR A 110 2.47 1.99 -12.21
CA THR A 110 2.32 1.79 -13.65
C THR A 110 2.63 3.07 -14.42
N PHE A 111 2.10 4.21 -13.97
CA PHE A 111 2.39 5.50 -14.56
C PHE A 111 3.89 5.84 -14.48
N ILE A 112 4.53 5.64 -13.35
CA ILE A 112 5.96 5.87 -13.18
C ILE A 112 6.81 4.92 -14.05
N ALA A 113 6.42 3.65 -14.14
CA ALA A 113 7.11 2.67 -14.99
C ALA A 113 7.01 3.06 -16.47
N TRP A 114 5.82 3.45 -16.93
CA TRP A 114 5.61 3.98 -18.26
C TRP A 114 6.48 5.22 -18.51
N TYR A 115 6.44 6.20 -17.62
CA TYR A 115 7.21 7.44 -17.77
C TYR A 115 8.72 7.18 -17.87
N ARG A 116 9.26 6.32 -17.01
CA ARG A 116 10.69 5.93 -17.02
C ARG A 116 11.08 5.13 -18.24
N SER A 117 10.14 4.47 -18.89
CA SER A 117 10.38 3.67 -20.09
C SER A 117 10.50 4.51 -21.36
N GLY A 118 10.44 5.85 -21.27
CA GLY A 118 10.48 6.77 -22.39
C GLY A 118 9.18 6.72 -23.22
N PRO A 119 8.11 7.40 -22.80
CA PRO A 119 6.81 7.37 -23.49
C PRO A 119 6.88 7.84 -24.95
N ASP A 120 5.85 7.50 -25.74
CA ASP A 120 5.76 7.92 -27.13
C ASP A 120 5.81 9.47 -27.23
N PRO A 121 6.78 10.03 -27.97
CA PRO A 121 6.89 11.48 -28.14
C PRO A 121 5.63 12.12 -28.71
N ASN A 122 4.89 11.42 -29.59
CA ASN A 122 3.64 11.91 -30.15
C ASN A 122 2.54 11.99 -29.09
N LEU A 123 2.51 11.05 -28.15
CA LEU A 123 1.59 11.11 -27.02
C LEU A 123 1.91 12.32 -26.13
N ILE A 124 3.19 12.54 -25.80
CA ILE A 124 3.61 13.72 -25.02
C ILE A 124 3.28 15.01 -25.75
N ALA A 125 3.50 15.09 -27.07
CA ALA A 125 3.24 16.28 -27.85
C ALA A 125 1.74 16.66 -27.87
N ARG A 126 0.81 15.66 -27.92
CA ARG A 126 -0.64 15.89 -27.81
C ARG A 126 -1.03 16.62 -26.53
N TYR A 127 -0.28 16.42 -25.45
CA TYR A 127 -0.51 17.08 -24.17
C TYR A 127 0.45 18.26 -23.94
N GLN A 128 1.02 18.83 -25.01
CA GLN A 128 1.90 19.99 -24.93
C GLN A 128 3.08 19.83 -23.96
N GLY A 129 3.63 18.61 -23.88
CA GLY A 129 4.70 18.29 -22.94
C GLY A 129 4.26 18.12 -21.48
N ARG A 130 2.98 18.26 -21.18
CA ARG A 130 2.45 18.16 -19.82
C ARG A 130 2.16 16.68 -19.47
N VAL A 131 3.20 15.97 -19.09
CA VAL A 131 3.10 14.52 -18.77
C VAL A 131 2.04 14.22 -17.72
N ASN A 132 1.94 15.05 -16.68
CA ASN A 132 0.95 14.89 -15.59
C ASN A 132 -0.51 15.10 -16.04
N SER A 133 -0.73 15.62 -17.24
CA SER A 133 -2.08 15.78 -17.82
C SER A 133 -2.50 14.60 -18.68
N ILE A 134 -1.59 13.65 -18.91
CA ILE A 134 -1.90 12.45 -19.69
C ILE A 134 -2.76 11.51 -18.83
N PRO A 135 -3.96 11.10 -19.29
CA PRO A 135 -4.79 10.15 -18.57
C PRO A 135 -4.06 8.82 -18.35
N LEU A 136 -4.26 8.21 -17.19
CA LEU A 136 -3.64 6.91 -16.87
C LEU A 136 -3.97 5.86 -17.94
N SER A 137 -5.20 5.84 -18.45
CA SER A 137 -5.62 4.91 -19.50
C SER A 137 -4.80 5.03 -20.80
N GLU A 138 -4.46 6.25 -21.21
CA GLU A 138 -3.60 6.45 -22.38
C GLU A 138 -2.15 6.08 -22.12
N ALA A 139 -1.66 6.39 -20.92
CA ALA A 139 -0.33 5.97 -20.49
C ALA A 139 -0.21 4.43 -20.43
N GLN A 140 -1.23 3.74 -19.91
CA GLN A 140 -1.29 2.28 -19.89
C GLN A 140 -1.34 1.68 -21.30
N ALA A 141 -2.19 2.20 -22.19
CA ALA A 141 -2.28 1.75 -23.55
C ALA A 141 -0.96 1.91 -24.33
N ASP A 142 -0.26 3.03 -24.13
CA ASP A 142 1.08 3.23 -24.70
C ASP A 142 2.10 2.25 -24.11
N PHE A 143 2.06 2.04 -22.79
CA PHE A 143 2.96 1.11 -22.11
C PHE A 143 2.76 -0.34 -22.58
N GLU A 144 1.49 -0.79 -22.73
CA GLU A 144 1.15 -2.13 -23.23
C GLU A 144 1.54 -2.34 -24.67
N ARG A 145 1.32 -1.34 -25.53
CA ARG A 145 1.73 -1.40 -26.93
C ARG A 145 3.25 -1.56 -27.09
N ARG A 146 4.02 -0.89 -26.24
CA ARG A 146 5.50 -0.88 -26.30
C ARG A 146 6.12 -2.08 -25.62
N PHE A 147 5.47 -2.61 -24.62
CA PHE A 147 5.86 -3.80 -23.87
C PHE A 147 4.71 -4.80 -23.85
N PRO A 148 4.50 -5.55 -24.95
CA PRO A 148 3.39 -6.49 -25.04
C PRO A 148 3.52 -7.66 -24.06
N ASP A 149 4.73 -8.04 -23.69
CA ASP A 149 4.94 -9.08 -22.68
C ASP A 149 4.56 -8.57 -21.28
N ARG A 150 3.56 -9.25 -20.69
CA ARG A 150 3.09 -8.97 -19.33
C ARG A 150 4.18 -9.12 -18.28
N THR A 151 5.02 -10.13 -18.42
CA THR A 151 6.12 -10.41 -17.49
C THR A 151 7.13 -9.25 -17.45
N GLU A 152 7.47 -8.72 -18.64
CA GLU A 152 8.37 -7.57 -18.73
C GLU A 152 7.73 -6.32 -18.11
N ARG A 153 6.42 -6.08 -18.35
CA ARG A 153 5.71 -4.95 -17.71
C ARG A 153 5.73 -5.06 -16.19
N LEU A 154 5.40 -6.24 -15.64
CA LEU A 154 5.41 -6.46 -14.20
C LEU A 154 6.77 -6.18 -13.58
N LYS A 155 7.85 -6.64 -14.20
CA LYS A 155 9.23 -6.37 -13.74
C LYS A 155 9.59 -4.88 -13.78
N ARG A 156 9.00 -4.10 -14.69
CA ARG A 156 9.21 -2.64 -14.77
C ARG A 156 8.40 -1.87 -13.73
N ILE A 157 7.19 -2.35 -13.41
CA ILE A 157 6.29 -1.74 -12.41
C ILE A 157 6.80 -1.99 -10.99
N VAL A 158 7.26 -3.23 -10.72
CA VAL A 158 7.80 -3.64 -9.42
C VAL A 158 9.31 -3.81 -9.55
N ARG A 159 10.06 -3.02 -8.80
CA ARG A 159 11.52 -3.00 -8.86
C ARG A 159 12.13 -3.94 -7.82
N VAL A 160 13.42 -4.26 -8.01
CA VAL A 160 14.22 -5.02 -7.03
C VAL A 160 14.19 -4.37 -5.64
N ASP A 161 14.14 -3.04 -5.57
CA ASP A 161 14.01 -2.29 -4.31
C ASP A 161 12.74 -2.65 -3.51
N ASP A 162 11.69 -3.14 -4.19
CA ASP A 162 10.49 -3.63 -3.52
C ASP A 162 10.73 -4.98 -2.81
N LEU A 163 11.74 -5.75 -3.26
CA LEU A 163 12.19 -6.97 -2.59
C LEU A 163 13.15 -6.66 -1.43
N ALA A 164 14.04 -5.67 -1.59
CA ALA A 164 14.99 -5.28 -0.55
C ALA A 164 14.30 -4.83 0.75
N GLY A 165 13.11 -4.26 0.65
CA GLY A 165 12.30 -3.90 1.82
C GLY A 165 11.64 -5.08 2.55
N LEU A 166 11.85 -6.33 2.11
CA LEU A 166 11.38 -7.54 2.80
C LEU A 166 12.30 -7.94 3.96
N TYR A 167 13.59 -7.62 3.85
CA TYR A 167 14.65 -8.11 4.74
C TYR A 167 15.24 -7.00 5.65
N GLY A 168 14.60 -5.83 5.70
CA GLY A 168 15.05 -4.68 6.49
C GLY A 168 14.24 -4.42 7.75
#